data_2afe1eae22aed3022ceb7e2de31d29f5
#
_entry.id   2afe1eae22aed3022ceb7e2de31d29f5
#
_cell.length_a   1.000
_cell.length_b   1.000
_cell.length_c   1.000
_cell.angle_alpha   90.00
_cell.angle_beta   90.00
_cell.angle_gamma   90.00
#
_symmetry.space_group_name_H-M   'P 1'
#
loop_
_entity.id
_entity.type
_entity.pdbx_description
1 polymer ?
#
loop_
_entity_poly.entity_id
_entity_poly.type
_entity_poly.pdbx_seq_one_letter_code
_entity_poly.pdbx_strand_id
1 'polypeptide(L)'
;MRFLVFGASGMAGHMIALYLKEQGHSVVGFSRKKVSFLDKQVNGDAQDKTLIRETIEEGNFDVVINAIGILNTFAEKSPEAAAYLNGEFPHMLARLVLVEDMPTRVFHMSTDCVFAGNTGPYTEKSIPDGQSVYDRTKAAGELRDGKSITFRNSIVGPDINPNGVGLLNWFMAQTGPIGGYTHAMWTGLTTLELAKAMESAAHEQASGLVNMVPEGNISKYELLGLFNKELRNNSVEIYKDDSVDLDKTLVRTNFDLPFRPSSYPKQIADLACWIQDHKQLYPHYTLG
;
A
#
# COMPACT_ATOMS: atom_id res chain seq x y z
N MET A 1 -16.90 -10.42 -7.30
CA MET A 1 -17.18 -9.03 -6.90
C MET A 1 -16.65 -8.07 -7.95
N ARG A 2 -17.07 -6.80 -7.90
CA ARG A 2 -16.63 -5.75 -8.82
C ARG A 2 -15.87 -4.65 -8.07
N PHE A 3 -14.63 -4.42 -8.48
CA PHE A 3 -13.71 -3.48 -7.83
C PHE A 3 -13.36 -2.31 -8.75
N LEU A 4 -13.25 -1.10 -8.17
CA LEU A 4 -12.61 0.04 -8.78
C LEU A 4 -11.31 0.32 -8.02
N VAL A 5 -10.17 0.38 -8.72
CA VAL A 5 -8.87 0.62 -8.11
C VAL A 5 -8.31 1.95 -8.60
N PHE A 6 -8.36 2.97 -7.74
CA PHE A 6 -7.69 4.24 -7.96
C PHE A 6 -6.18 4.09 -7.78
N GLY A 7 -5.41 4.63 -8.72
CA GLY A 7 -3.96 4.49 -8.71
C GLY A 7 -3.46 3.16 -9.29
N ALA A 8 -4.24 2.52 -10.18
CA ALA A 8 -3.95 1.22 -10.79
C ALA A 8 -2.60 1.13 -11.54
N SER A 9 -1.92 2.24 -11.79
CA SER A 9 -0.58 2.27 -12.39
C SER A 9 0.55 2.50 -11.36
N GLY A 10 0.24 2.59 -10.06
CA GLY A 10 1.21 2.75 -8.97
C GLY A 10 1.65 1.42 -8.36
N MET A 11 2.69 1.47 -7.50
CA MET A 11 3.29 0.29 -6.85
C MET A 11 2.26 -0.62 -6.15
N ALA A 12 1.38 -0.08 -5.32
CA ALA A 12 0.36 -0.89 -4.66
C ALA A 12 -0.84 -1.16 -5.57
N GLY A 13 -1.29 -0.13 -6.30
CA GLY A 13 -2.50 -0.24 -7.11
C GLY A 13 -2.41 -1.26 -8.23
N HIS A 14 -1.23 -1.40 -8.89
CA HIS A 14 -1.08 -2.41 -9.94
C HIS A 14 -1.13 -3.84 -9.38
N MET A 15 -0.48 -4.07 -8.25
CA MET A 15 -0.49 -5.36 -7.58
C MET A 15 -1.91 -5.75 -7.14
N ILE A 16 -2.61 -4.84 -6.47
CA ILE A 16 -3.98 -5.07 -6.00
C ILE A 16 -4.91 -5.35 -7.20
N ALA A 17 -4.83 -4.53 -8.24
CA ALA A 17 -5.71 -4.66 -9.40
C ALA A 17 -5.46 -5.97 -10.16
N LEU A 18 -4.20 -6.35 -10.38
CA LEU A 18 -3.85 -7.57 -11.07
C LEU A 18 -4.21 -8.81 -10.24
N TYR A 19 -3.86 -8.82 -8.95
CA TYR A 19 -4.22 -9.91 -8.04
C TYR A 19 -5.73 -10.16 -8.03
N LEU A 20 -6.54 -9.12 -7.82
CA LEU A 20 -8.00 -9.25 -7.80
C LEU A 20 -8.56 -9.76 -9.13
N LYS A 21 -7.98 -9.33 -10.27
CA LYS A 21 -8.35 -9.86 -11.60
C LYS A 21 -8.05 -11.36 -11.70
N GLU A 22 -6.89 -11.81 -11.23
CA GLU A 22 -6.50 -13.23 -11.27
C GLU A 22 -7.33 -14.10 -10.32
N GLN A 23 -7.87 -13.52 -9.24
CA GLN A 23 -8.86 -14.19 -8.38
C GLN A 23 -10.27 -14.24 -9.02
N GLY A 24 -10.42 -13.83 -10.27
CA GLY A 24 -11.69 -13.91 -11.03
C GLY A 24 -12.66 -12.76 -10.75
N HIS A 25 -12.21 -11.68 -10.10
CA HIS A 25 -13.04 -10.51 -9.90
C HIS A 25 -13.09 -9.59 -11.13
N SER A 26 -14.19 -8.83 -11.27
CA SER A 26 -14.27 -7.76 -12.27
C SER A 26 -13.55 -6.52 -11.74
N VAL A 27 -12.46 -6.13 -12.39
CA VAL A 27 -11.64 -5.01 -11.94
C VAL A 27 -11.63 -3.90 -12.98
N VAL A 28 -11.91 -2.68 -12.55
CA VAL A 28 -11.73 -1.44 -13.32
C VAL A 28 -10.60 -0.65 -12.69
N GLY A 29 -9.57 -0.31 -13.47
CA GLY A 29 -8.51 0.58 -13.00
C GLY A 29 -8.88 2.05 -13.26
N PHE A 30 -8.46 2.95 -12.37
CA PHE A 30 -8.47 4.38 -12.59
C PHE A 30 -7.06 4.93 -12.44
N SER A 31 -6.49 5.52 -13.49
CA SER A 31 -5.16 6.12 -13.44
C SER A 31 -4.91 7.04 -14.64
N ARG A 32 -3.91 7.92 -14.50
CA ARG A 32 -3.48 8.83 -15.58
C ARG A 32 -2.78 8.10 -16.72
N LYS A 33 -2.12 6.97 -16.43
CA LYS A 33 -1.40 6.15 -17.41
C LYS A 33 -2.19 4.89 -17.71
N LYS A 34 -2.25 4.50 -18.98
CA LYS A 34 -2.83 3.23 -19.37
C LYS A 34 -1.94 2.08 -18.89
N VAL A 35 -2.58 1.01 -18.41
CA VAL A 35 -1.91 -0.25 -18.03
C VAL A 35 -2.37 -1.37 -18.97
N SER A 36 -1.48 -2.31 -19.26
CA SER A 36 -1.73 -3.38 -20.23
C SER A 36 -2.38 -4.63 -19.62
N PHE A 37 -2.34 -4.77 -18.30
CA PHE A 37 -2.80 -5.97 -17.59
C PHE A 37 -4.29 -5.93 -17.20
N LEU A 38 -4.99 -4.79 -17.37
CA LEU A 38 -6.42 -4.66 -17.12
C LEU A 38 -7.21 -4.54 -18.42
N ASP A 39 -8.34 -5.23 -18.46
CA ASP A 39 -9.26 -5.18 -19.61
C ASP A 39 -10.11 -3.91 -19.62
N LYS A 40 -10.37 -3.34 -18.42
CA LYS A 40 -11.17 -2.13 -18.23
C LYS A 40 -10.39 -1.10 -17.42
N GLN A 41 -10.35 0.12 -17.94
CA GLN A 41 -9.70 1.23 -17.28
C GLN A 41 -10.36 2.55 -17.65
N VAL A 42 -10.48 3.43 -16.66
CA VAL A 42 -10.81 4.85 -16.82
C VAL A 42 -9.51 5.64 -16.77
N ASN A 43 -9.21 6.39 -17.83
CA ASN A 43 -8.08 7.31 -17.85
C ASN A 43 -8.53 8.66 -17.33
N GLY A 44 -8.00 9.07 -16.17
CA GLY A 44 -8.39 10.32 -15.53
C GLY A 44 -7.41 10.78 -14.46
N ASP A 45 -7.59 12.01 -14.04
CA ASP A 45 -6.88 12.61 -12.92
C ASP A 45 -7.80 12.60 -11.68
N ALA A 46 -7.22 12.39 -10.50
CA ALA A 46 -7.96 12.42 -9.22
C ALA A 46 -8.53 13.79 -8.87
N GLN A 47 -8.19 14.84 -9.61
CA GLN A 47 -8.78 16.17 -9.49
C GLN A 47 -10.08 16.32 -10.31
N ASP A 48 -10.35 15.43 -11.24
CA ASP A 48 -11.59 15.42 -12.04
C ASP A 48 -12.74 14.80 -11.24
N LYS A 49 -13.34 15.60 -10.38
CA LYS A 49 -14.43 15.18 -9.48
C LYS A 49 -15.67 14.70 -10.24
N THR A 50 -15.93 15.26 -11.43
CA THR A 50 -17.07 14.86 -12.27
C THR A 50 -16.87 13.47 -12.82
N LEU A 51 -15.71 13.22 -13.46
CA LEU A 51 -15.38 11.90 -13.99
C LEU A 51 -15.36 10.82 -12.90
N ILE A 52 -14.86 11.15 -11.70
CA ILE A 52 -14.83 10.23 -10.55
C ILE A 52 -16.25 9.88 -10.10
N ARG A 53 -17.12 10.88 -9.96
CA ARG A 53 -18.52 10.68 -9.58
C ARG A 53 -19.22 9.77 -10.59
N GLU A 54 -19.20 10.12 -11.86
CA GLU A 54 -19.80 9.33 -12.96
C GLU A 54 -19.27 7.90 -12.98
N THR A 55 -17.93 7.73 -12.83
CA THR A 55 -17.31 6.41 -12.79
C THR A 55 -17.87 5.54 -11.65
N ILE A 56 -18.04 6.10 -10.45
CA ILE A 56 -18.51 5.36 -9.27
C ILE A 56 -20.01 5.09 -9.38
N GLU A 57 -20.82 6.08 -9.74
CA GLU A 57 -22.28 5.97 -9.83
C GLU A 57 -22.73 4.96 -10.92
N GLU A 58 -22.09 5.01 -12.09
CA GLU A 58 -22.43 4.10 -13.22
C GLU A 58 -21.81 2.71 -13.06
N GLY A 59 -20.73 2.62 -12.25
CA GLY A 59 -19.89 1.43 -12.19
C GLY A 59 -20.47 0.27 -11.39
N ASN A 60 -21.44 0.48 -10.49
CA ASN A 60 -22.00 -0.55 -9.61
C ASN A 60 -20.91 -1.40 -8.92
N PHE A 61 -19.95 -0.75 -8.28
CA PHE A 61 -18.83 -1.40 -7.61
C PHE A 61 -19.24 -1.90 -6.21
N ASP A 62 -18.76 -3.09 -5.84
CA ASP A 62 -18.85 -3.57 -4.46
C ASP A 62 -17.84 -2.83 -3.57
N VAL A 63 -16.63 -2.60 -4.11
CA VAL A 63 -15.54 -1.93 -3.39
C VAL A 63 -14.81 -0.95 -4.29
N VAL A 64 -14.54 0.23 -3.76
CA VAL A 64 -13.63 1.25 -4.31
C VAL A 64 -12.36 1.26 -3.47
N ILE A 65 -11.21 0.95 -4.08
CA ILE A 65 -9.90 0.93 -3.42
C ILE A 65 -9.14 2.19 -3.79
N ASN A 66 -8.75 2.98 -2.79
CA ASN A 66 -7.90 4.15 -2.97
C ASN A 66 -6.43 3.82 -2.68
N ALA A 67 -5.66 3.59 -3.73
CA ALA A 67 -4.21 3.42 -3.70
C ALA A 67 -3.44 4.66 -4.24
N ILE A 68 -4.12 5.82 -4.37
CA ILE A 68 -3.48 7.09 -4.71
C ILE A 68 -2.88 7.71 -3.45
N GLY A 69 -1.66 8.24 -3.58
CA GLY A 69 -1.00 9.04 -2.56
C GLY A 69 0.26 9.69 -3.10
N ILE A 70 0.62 10.82 -2.50
CA ILE A 70 1.91 11.50 -2.75
C ILE A 70 2.84 11.15 -1.59
N LEU A 71 4.03 10.64 -1.92
CA LEU A 71 4.99 10.11 -0.94
C LEU A 71 6.04 11.15 -0.52
N ASN A 72 6.44 11.11 0.75
CA ASN A 72 7.64 11.73 1.33
C ASN A 72 8.08 13.06 0.68
N THR A 73 9.24 13.09 0.02
CA THR A 73 9.81 14.29 -0.59
C THR A 73 8.94 14.94 -1.66
N PHE A 74 8.06 14.20 -2.30
CA PHE A 74 7.09 14.76 -3.26
C PHE A 74 5.97 15.51 -2.53
N ALA A 75 5.57 15.04 -1.36
CA ALA A 75 4.60 15.74 -0.50
C ALA A 75 5.16 17.06 0.02
N GLU A 76 6.44 17.08 0.44
CA GLU A 76 7.12 18.33 0.85
C GLU A 76 7.25 19.35 -0.28
N LYS A 77 7.46 18.89 -1.51
CA LYS A 77 7.55 19.76 -2.71
C LYS A 77 6.20 20.28 -3.18
N SER A 78 5.11 19.61 -2.84
CA SER A 78 3.75 19.94 -3.29
C SER A 78 2.74 19.73 -2.16
N PRO A 79 2.79 20.56 -1.08
CA PRO A 79 1.96 20.37 0.11
C PRO A 79 0.45 20.42 -0.18
N GLU A 80 0.02 21.31 -1.08
CA GLU A 80 -1.39 21.43 -1.47
C GLU A 80 -1.90 20.17 -2.18
N ALA A 81 -1.11 19.64 -3.11
CA ALA A 81 -1.45 18.38 -3.79
C ALA A 81 -1.45 17.21 -2.80
N ALA A 82 -0.54 17.20 -1.82
CA ALA A 82 -0.52 16.20 -0.77
C ALA A 82 -1.74 16.33 0.15
N ALA A 83 -2.11 17.52 0.56
CA ALA A 83 -3.33 17.76 1.36
C ALA A 83 -4.58 17.25 0.64
N TYR A 84 -4.69 17.53 -0.66
CA TYR A 84 -5.80 17.02 -1.45
C TYR A 84 -5.76 15.50 -1.60
N LEU A 85 -4.69 14.93 -2.18
CA LEU A 85 -4.66 13.52 -2.56
C LEU A 85 -4.54 12.56 -1.36
N ASN A 86 -3.77 12.94 -0.34
CA ASN A 86 -3.61 12.11 0.86
C ASN A 86 -4.70 12.34 1.89
N GLY A 87 -5.22 13.58 2.00
CA GLY A 87 -6.17 13.99 3.04
C GLY A 87 -7.61 14.08 2.54
N GLU A 88 -7.93 14.96 1.59
CA GLU A 88 -9.30 15.24 1.19
C GLU A 88 -9.91 14.16 0.29
N PHE A 89 -9.14 13.64 -0.66
CA PHE A 89 -9.60 12.70 -1.67
C PHE A 89 -10.22 11.42 -1.08
N PRO A 90 -9.62 10.73 -0.09
CA PRO A 90 -10.26 9.58 0.54
C PRO A 90 -11.61 9.94 1.19
N HIS A 91 -11.71 11.10 1.85
CA HIS A 91 -12.98 11.55 2.43
C HIS A 91 -14.01 11.93 1.38
N MET A 92 -13.60 12.47 0.22
CA MET A 92 -14.49 12.72 -0.90
C MET A 92 -15.10 11.42 -1.42
N LEU A 93 -14.29 10.36 -1.61
CA LEU A 93 -14.78 9.04 -2.03
C LEU A 93 -15.77 8.46 -1.01
N ALA A 94 -15.41 8.49 0.28
CA ALA A 94 -16.27 7.99 1.35
C ALA A 94 -17.60 8.75 1.41
N ARG A 95 -17.57 10.09 1.32
CA ARG A 95 -18.80 10.91 1.29
C ARG A 95 -19.68 10.61 0.10
N LEU A 96 -19.10 10.41 -1.08
CA LEU A 96 -19.88 10.09 -2.28
C LEU A 96 -20.71 8.83 -2.08
N VAL A 97 -20.11 7.75 -1.62
CA VAL A 97 -20.83 6.48 -1.40
C VAL A 97 -21.80 6.51 -0.23
N LEU A 98 -21.60 7.42 0.74
CA LEU A 98 -22.52 7.59 1.86
C LEU A 98 -23.73 8.46 1.48
N VAL A 99 -23.52 9.59 0.81
CA VAL A 99 -24.59 10.54 0.42
C VAL A 99 -25.53 9.93 -0.59
N GLU A 100 -25.01 9.17 -1.54
CA GLU A 100 -25.81 8.48 -2.57
C GLU A 100 -26.37 7.13 -2.08
N ASP A 101 -26.23 6.81 -0.79
CA ASP A 101 -26.68 5.56 -0.15
C ASP A 101 -26.29 4.29 -0.95
N MET A 102 -25.10 4.31 -1.53
CA MET A 102 -24.61 3.21 -2.37
C MET A 102 -24.21 2.01 -1.49
N PRO A 103 -24.40 0.76 -1.93
CA PRO A 103 -23.87 -0.41 -1.21
C PRO A 103 -22.34 -0.47 -1.22
N THR A 104 -21.69 0.27 -2.08
CA THR A 104 -20.24 0.36 -2.30
C THR A 104 -19.50 0.73 -1.01
N ARG A 105 -18.38 0.06 -0.76
CA ARG A 105 -17.47 0.37 0.37
C ARG A 105 -16.18 0.99 -0.15
N VAL A 106 -15.56 1.86 0.66
CA VAL A 106 -14.27 2.47 0.33
C VAL A 106 -13.17 1.85 1.19
N PHE A 107 -12.14 1.33 0.53
CA PHE A 107 -10.91 0.84 1.16
C PHE A 107 -9.80 1.85 0.90
N HIS A 108 -9.22 2.38 1.97
CA HIS A 108 -8.17 3.39 1.91
C HIS A 108 -6.86 2.88 2.49
N MET A 109 -5.75 3.22 1.86
CA MET A 109 -4.42 2.90 2.34
C MET A 109 -3.86 4.06 3.16
N SER A 110 -3.55 3.82 4.44
CA SER A 110 -2.75 4.69 5.29
C SER A 110 -1.34 4.13 5.46
N THR A 111 -0.57 4.61 6.44
CA THR A 111 0.84 4.30 6.63
C THR A 111 1.22 4.36 8.11
N ASP A 112 2.28 3.65 8.51
CA ASP A 112 2.97 3.80 9.80
C ASP A 112 3.65 5.16 9.96
N CYS A 113 3.92 5.85 8.86
CA CYS A 113 4.51 7.19 8.87
C CYS A 113 3.62 8.27 9.50
N VAL A 114 2.34 7.97 9.79
CA VAL A 114 1.51 8.87 10.60
C VAL A 114 2.10 9.08 12.01
N PHE A 115 3.06 8.25 12.40
CA PHE A 115 3.77 8.34 13.68
C PHE A 115 5.21 8.83 13.53
N ALA A 116 5.70 9.54 14.54
CA ALA A 116 7.09 10.04 14.58
C ALA A 116 8.12 8.92 14.73
N GLY A 117 7.78 7.84 15.42
CA GLY A 117 8.66 6.68 15.58
C GLY A 117 9.58 6.74 16.80
N ASN A 118 9.19 7.49 17.83
CA ASN A 118 9.95 7.68 19.07
C ASN A 118 9.30 7.02 20.29
N THR A 119 8.08 6.49 20.16
CA THR A 119 7.30 5.88 21.26
C THR A 119 6.61 4.58 20.86
N GLY A 120 7.04 3.95 19.75
CA GLY A 120 6.46 2.68 19.30
C GLY A 120 6.53 1.55 20.35
N PRO A 121 5.77 0.48 20.16
CA PRO A 121 4.83 0.22 19.05
C PRO A 121 3.50 0.97 19.19
N TYR A 122 2.82 1.23 18.05
CA TYR A 122 1.58 1.99 18.00
C TYR A 122 0.37 1.10 17.67
N THR A 123 -0.77 1.38 18.33
CA THR A 123 -2.06 0.71 18.09
C THR A 123 -2.98 1.56 17.23
N GLU A 124 -4.17 1.04 16.87
CA GLU A 124 -5.21 1.82 16.17
C GLU A 124 -5.72 3.01 16.96
N LYS A 125 -5.56 2.98 18.30
CA LYS A 125 -5.97 4.06 19.21
C LYS A 125 -4.88 5.10 19.44
N SER A 126 -3.65 4.84 19.04
CA SER A 126 -2.54 5.78 19.16
C SER A 126 -2.82 7.03 18.33
N ILE A 127 -2.52 8.20 18.89
CA ILE A 127 -2.72 9.49 18.24
C ILE A 127 -1.55 9.72 17.26
N PRO A 128 -1.82 9.98 15.97
CA PRO A 128 -0.79 10.33 15.02
C PRO A 128 -0.01 11.58 15.47
N ASP A 129 1.33 11.49 15.46
CA ASP A 129 2.25 12.54 15.90
C ASP A 129 3.37 12.84 14.89
N GLY A 130 3.28 12.28 13.69
CA GLY A 130 4.20 12.53 12.59
C GLY A 130 4.20 13.99 12.15
N GLN A 131 5.40 14.53 11.80
CA GLN A 131 5.61 15.96 11.64
C GLN A 131 5.72 16.42 10.19
N SER A 132 6.09 15.52 9.26
CA SER A 132 6.22 15.87 7.86
C SER A 132 4.88 16.20 7.20
N VAL A 133 4.89 16.85 6.05
CA VAL A 133 3.68 17.06 5.24
C VAL A 133 3.05 15.73 4.89
N TYR A 134 3.86 14.74 4.52
CA TYR A 134 3.40 13.39 4.23
C TYR A 134 2.68 12.77 5.41
N ASP A 135 3.31 12.75 6.58
CA ASP A 135 2.78 12.14 7.79
C ASP A 135 1.40 12.73 8.16
N ARG A 136 1.33 14.08 8.22
CA ARG A 136 0.10 14.80 8.60
C ARG A 136 -1.01 14.64 7.58
N THR A 137 -0.69 14.70 6.28
CA THR A 137 -1.71 14.55 5.24
C THR A 137 -2.24 13.13 5.15
N LYS A 138 -1.38 12.11 5.37
CA LYS A 138 -1.84 10.71 5.46
C LYS A 138 -2.70 10.46 6.69
N ALA A 139 -2.33 11.02 7.84
CA ALA A 139 -3.14 10.93 9.06
C ALA A 139 -4.52 11.60 8.88
N ALA A 140 -4.56 12.76 8.22
CA ALA A 140 -5.80 13.47 7.92
C ALA A 140 -6.73 12.69 6.98
N GLY A 141 -6.20 11.79 6.16
CA GLY A 141 -6.98 10.98 5.22
C GLY A 141 -7.57 9.69 5.79
N GLU A 142 -7.27 9.33 7.04
CA GLU A 142 -7.78 8.10 7.66
C GLU A 142 -9.30 8.16 7.85
N LEU A 143 -10.00 7.21 7.23
CA LEU A 143 -11.47 7.13 7.28
C LEU A 143 -11.92 6.42 8.56
N ARG A 144 -12.97 6.97 9.20
CA ARG A 144 -13.61 6.44 10.41
C ARG A 144 -15.13 6.65 10.36
N ASP A 145 -15.74 6.42 9.20
CA ASP A 145 -17.14 6.72 8.90
C ASP A 145 -18.13 5.57 9.19
N GLY A 146 -17.63 4.46 9.75
CA GLY A 146 -18.46 3.30 10.08
C GLY A 146 -18.76 2.36 8.89
N LYS A 147 -18.37 2.72 7.67
CA LYS A 147 -18.60 1.93 6.45
C LYS A 147 -17.28 1.57 5.72
N SER A 148 -16.41 2.54 5.62
CA SER A 148 -15.09 2.40 4.97
C SER A 148 -14.10 1.64 5.85
N ILE A 149 -13.04 1.10 5.22
CA ILE A 149 -11.88 0.53 5.92
C ILE A 149 -10.64 1.35 5.58
N THR A 150 -9.90 1.74 6.62
CA THR A 150 -8.52 2.25 6.48
C THR A 150 -7.53 1.17 6.87
N PHE A 151 -6.71 0.73 5.92
CA PHE A 151 -5.57 -0.16 6.15
C PHE A 151 -4.35 0.68 6.50
N ARG A 152 -3.94 0.67 7.77
CA ARG A 152 -2.73 1.34 8.22
C ARG A 152 -1.60 0.31 8.29
N ASN A 153 -0.64 0.44 7.41
CA ASN A 153 0.54 -0.41 7.34
C ASN A 153 1.61 0.21 6.43
N SER A 154 2.86 -0.12 6.66
CA SER A 154 3.92 0.08 5.67
C SER A 154 3.82 -0.98 4.58
N ILE A 155 4.35 -0.71 3.40
CA ILE A 155 4.33 -1.67 2.29
C ILE A 155 5.67 -1.77 1.59
N VAL A 156 5.94 -2.97 1.08
CA VAL A 156 7.02 -3.23 0.12
C VAL A 156 6.48 -4.06 -1.04
N GLY A 157 6.95 -3.77 -2.24
CA GLY A 157 6.52 -4.53 -3.41
C GLY A 157 7.22 -4.07 -4.68
N PRO A 158 7.05 -4.81 -5.77
CA PRO A 158 7.59 -4.43 -7.06
C PRO A 158 6.87 -3.18 -7.59
N ASP A 159 7.58 -2.44 -8.43
CA ASP A 159 7.01 -1.29 -9.13
C ASP A 159 7.17 -1.50 -10.64
N ILE A 160 6.09 -1.29 -11.39
CA ILE A 160 6.13 -1.31 -12.86
C ILE A 160 6.89 -0.10 -13.44
N ASN A 161 7.11 0.93 -12.61
CA ASN A 161 7.92 2.08 -12.97
C ASN A 161 9.37 1.83 -12.52
N PRO A 162 10.36 1.77 -13.44
CA PRO A 162 11.76 1.55 -13.07
C PRO A 162 12.33 2.65 -12.16
N ASN A 163 11.75 3.84 -12.17
CA ASN A 163 12.12 4.97 -11.31
C ASN A 163 11.27 5.07 -10.03
N GLY A 164 10.55 4.00 -9.67
CA GLY A 164 9.77 3.94 -8.44
C GLY A 164 10.65 4.03 -7.19
N VAL A 165 10.17 4.71 -6.15
CA VAL A 165 10.95 5.02 -4.94
C VAL A 165 10.79 3.98 -3.81
N GLY A 166 10.12 2.87 -4.06
CA GLY A 166 9.91 1.80 -3.08
C GLY A 166 11.21 1.09 -2.68
N LEU A 167 11.27 0.59 -1.43
CA LEU A 167 12.45 -0.09 -0.90
C LEU A 167 12.88 -1.29 -1.75
N LEU A 168 11.92 -2.09 -2.22
CA LEU A 168 12.24 -3.24 -3.07
C LEU A 168 12.83 -2.78 -4.42
N ASN A 169 12.24 -1.75 -5.04
CA ASN A 169 12.73 -1.22 -6.32
C ASN A 169 14.17 -0.68 -6.17
N TRP A 170 14.42 0.05 -5.07
CA TRP A 170 15.77 0.51 -4.73
C TRP A 170 16.74 -0.66 -4.55
N PHE A 171 16.34 -1.70 -3.78
CA PHE A 171 17.18 -2.87 -3.53
C PHE A 171 17.53 -3.62 -4.83
N MET A 172 16.55 -3.81 -5.71
CA MET A 172 16.77 -4.52 -6.98
C MET A 172 17.74 -3.82 -7.92
N ALA A 173 17.92 -2.50 -7.75
CA ALA A 173 18.87 -1.71 -8.54
C ALA A 173 20.30 -1.72 -7.96
N GLN A 174 20.54 -2.33 -6.79
CA GLN A 174 21.87 -2.32 -6.17
C GLN A 174 22.82 -3.32 -6.85
N THR A 175 24.08 -2.87 -7.04
CA THR A 175 25.14 -3.68 -7.66
C THR A 175 26.40 -3.82 -6.79
N GLY A 176 26.45 -3.12 -5.66
CA GLY A 176 27.59 -3.15 -4.70
C GLY A 176 27.09 -3.39 -3.28
N PRO A 177 28.02 -3.35 -2.29
CA PRO A 177 27.69 -3.48 -0.88
C PRO A 177 26.71 -2.40 -0.42
N ILE A 178 25.77 -2.76 0.44
CA ILE A 178 24.77 -1.85 1.01
C ILE A 178 24.69 -1.99 2.53
N GLY A 179 24.35 -0.89 3.23
CA GLY A 179 24.02 -0.92 4.65
C GLY A 179 22.55 -1.31 4.86
N GLY A 180 22.31 -2.19 5.83
CA GLY A 180 20.97 -2.51 6.33
C GLY A 180 20.82 -2.05 7.79
N TYR A 181 19.86 -1.18 8.05
CA TYR A 181 19.62 -0.66 9.40
C TYR A 181 19.13 -1.75 10.35
N THR A 182 19.88 -1.99 11.43
CA THR A 182 19.57 -3.02 12.43
C THR A 182 18.52 -2.56 13.43
N HIS A 183 18.44 -1.24 13.72
CA HIS A 183 17.53 -0.65 14.68
C HIS A 183 16.39 0.17 14.03
N ALA A 184 16.29 0.16 12.71
CA ALA A 184 15.09 0.68 12.03
C ALA A 184 14.06 -0.46 11.90
N MET A 185 13.22 -0.57 12.93
CA MET A 185 12.21 -1.62 13.02
C MET A 185 11.03 -1.34 12.10
N TRP A 186 10.49 -2.40 11.52
CA TRP A 186 9.44 -2.33 10.52
C TRP A 186 8.33 -3.35 10.79
N THR A 187 7.10 -2.90 10.66
CA THR A 187 5.91 -3.74 10.51
C THR A 187 5.19 -3.32 9.24
N GLY A 188 4.93 -4.26 8.37
CA GLY A 188 4.27 -3.95 7.12
C GLY A 188 3.91 -5.20 6.33
N LEU A 189 3.43 -5.01 5.14
CA LEU A 189 3.04 -6.07 4.23
C LEU A 189 3.78 -5.96 2.91
N THR A 190 3.93 -7.09 2.22
CA THR A 190 4.11 -7.01 0.78
C THR A 190 2.83 -6.50 0.12
N THR A 191 2.96 -5.83 -1.03
CA THR A 191 1.78 -5.36 -1.79
C THR A 191 0.87 -6.53 -2.19
N LEU A 192 1.42 -7.73 -2.37
CA LEU A 192 0.66 -8.95 -2.62
C LEU A 192 -0.14 -9.38 -1.38
N GLU A 193 0.48 -9.38 -0.20
CA GLU A 193 -0.21 -9.73 1.04
C GLU A 193 -1.31 -8.71 1.40
N LEU A 194 -1.08 -7.43 1.11
CA LEU A 194 -2.11 -6.40 1.23
C LEU A 194 -3.28 -6.63 0.28
N ALA A 195 -3.02 -7.06 -0.96
CA ALA A 195 -4.07 -7.39 -1.92
C ALA A 195 -4.95 -8.55 -1.42
N LYS A 196 -4.34 -9.60 -0.86
CA LYS A 196 -5.04 -10.72 -0.20
C LYS A 196 -5.88 -10.25 1.00
N ALA A 197 -5.33 -9.34 1.82
CA ALA A 197 -6.06 -8.77 2.95
C ALA A 197 -7.28 -7.95 2.50
N MET A 198 -7.16 -7.17 1.44
CA MET A 198 -8.26 -6.38 0.87
C MET A 198 -9.34 -7.28 0.24
N GLU A 199 -8.95 -8.34 -0.46
CA GLU A 199 -9.91 -9.33 -0.97
C GLU A 199 -10.70 -9.97 0.18
N SER A 200 -10.00 -10.47 1.20
CA SER A 200 -10.65 -11.02 2.40
C SER A 200 -11.61 -10.02 3.04
N ALA A 201 -11.18 -8.76 3.20
CA ALA A 201 -12.00 -7.70 3.79
C ALA A 201 -13.25 -7.36 2.97
N ALA A 202 -13.22 -7.59 1.66
CA ALA A 202 -14.37 -7.34 0.79
C ALA A 202 -15.55 -8.26 1.10
N HIS A 203 -15.28 -9.46 1.60
CA HIS A 203 -16.29 -10.44 2.01
C HIS A 203 -16.83 -10.23 3.42
N GLU A 204 -16.21 -9.34 4.20
CA GLU A 204 -16.57 -9.08 5.60
C GLU A 204 -17.37 -7.77 5.74
N GLN A 205 -18.10 -7.64 6.86
CA GLN A 205 -18.84 -6.41 7.19
C GLN A 205 -18.02 -5.45 8.08
N ALA A 206 -16.72 -5.67 8.23
CA ALA A 206 -15.85 -4.85 9.05
C ALA A 206 -15.68 -3.43 8.47
N SER A 207 -15.48 -2.46 9.35
CA SER A 207 -15.25 -1.05 9.00
C SER A 207 -14.24 -0.42 9.98
N GLY A 208 -13.84 0.82 9.68
CA GLY A 208 -12.95 1.59 10.53
C GLY A 208 -11.48 1.38 10.19
N LEU A 209 -10.61 1.70 11.15
CA LEU A 209 -9.16 1.65 10.96
C LEU A 209 -8.59 0.34 11.51
N VAL A 210 -7.71 -0.28 10.75
CA VAL A 210 -6.99 -1.50 11.14
C VAL A 210 -5.49 -1.37 10.86
N ASN A 211 -4.68 -1.63 11.86
CA ASN A 211 -3.25 -1.86 11.69
C ASN A 211 -3.07 -3.24 11.05
N MET A 212 -3.01 -3.27 9.71
CA MET A 212 -2.90 -4.53 8.98
C MET A 212 -1.43 -4.94 8.90
N VAL A 213 -0.98 -5.62 9.93
CA VAL A 213 0.41 -6.04 10.11
C VAL A 213 0.47 -7.48 10.62
N PRO A 214 1.55 -8.24 10.33
CA PRO A 214 1.77 -9.57 10.90
C PRO A 214 2.10 -9.48 12.40
N GLU A 215 2.10 -10.62 13.06
CA GLU A 215 2.66 -10.71 14.40
C GLU A 215 4.18 -10.51 14.36
N GLY A 216 4.70 -9.70 15.28
CA GLY A 216 6.12 -9.34 15.36
C GLY A 216 6.53 -8.27 14.37
N ASN A 217 7.80 -7.95 14.40
CA ASN A 217 8.46 -6.96 13.57
C ASN A 217 9.74 -7.53 12.95
N ILE A 218 10.37 -6.78 12.05
CA ILE A 218 11.62 -7.13 11.40
C ILE A 218 12.46 -5.87 11.23
N SER A 219 13.78 -5.95 11.39
CA SER A 219 14.66 -4.83 11.06
C SER A 219 14.77 -4.65 9.54
N LYS A 220 15.14 -3.44 9.10
CA LYS A 220 15.44 -3.21 7.67
C LYS A 220 16.58 -4.09 7.18
N TYR A 221 17.58 -4.37 8.02
CA TYR A 221 18.66 -5.29 7.70
C TYR A 221 18.14 -6.70 7.38
N GLU A 222 17.29 -7.25 8.24
CA GLU A 222 16.72 -8.59 8.05
C GLU A 222 15.78 -8.62 6.84
N LEU A 223 14.97 -7.58 6.63
CA LEU A 223 14.09 -7.47 5.46
C LEU A 223 14.87 -7.46 4.15
N LEU A 224 15.98 -6.71 4.08
CA LEU A 224 16.89 -6.72 2.92
C LEU A 224 17.55 -8.09 2.73
N GLY A 225 17.87 -8.80 3.82
CA GLY A 225 18.37 -10.17 3.78
C GLY A 225 17.38 -11.14 3.14
N LEU A 226 16.08 -11.00 3.45
CA LEU A 226 15.02 -11.78 2.80
C LEU A 226 14.91 -11.46 1.31
N PHE A 227 14.95 -10.19 0.91
CA PHE A 227 14.97 -9.82 -0.51
C PHE A 227 16.17 -10.42 -1.23
N ASN A 228 17.35 -10.35 -0.61
CA ASN A 228 18.59 -10.89 -1.18
C ASN A 228 18.51 -12.39 -1.42
N LYS A 229 18.00 -13.11 -0.43
CA LYS A 229 17.82 -14.56 -0.52
C LYS A 229 16.82 -14.94 -1.62
N GLU A 230 15.64 -14.37 -1.61
CA GLU A 230 14.53 -14.84 -2.45
C GLU A 230 14.56 -14.27 -3.89
N LEU A 231 15.19 -13.10 -4.11
CA LEU A 231 15.17 -12.41 -5.41
C LEU A 231 16.54 -12.28 -6.07
N ARG A 232 17.63 -12.32 -5.30
CA ARG A 232 18.99 -12.04 -5.79
C ARG A 232 19.97 -13.17 -5.52
N ASN A 233 19.49 -14.35 -5.09
CA ASN A 233 20.33 -15.52 -4.79
C ASN A 233 21.56 -15.18 -3.92
N ASN A 234 21.38 -14.30 -2.92
CA ASN A 234 22.41 -13.76 -2.01
C ASN A 234 23.58 -13.05 -2.72
N SER A 235 23.36 -12.47 -3.88
CA SER A 235 24.43 -11.83 -4.67
C SER A 235 24.80 -10.42 -4.19
N VAL A 236 24.02 -9.80 -3.29
CA VAL A 236 24.29 -8.47 -2.74
C VAL A 236 24.93 -8.61 -1.36
N GLU A 237 26.07 -7.99 -1.15
CA GLU A 237 26.66 -7.89 0.20
C GLU A 237 25.89 -6.88 1.04
N ILE A 238 25.35 -7.30 2.20
CA ILE A 238 24.60 -6.45 3.11
C ILE A 238 25.34 -6.42 4.46
N TYR A 239 25.86 -5.25 4.82
CA TYR A 239 26.50 -5.05 6.13
C TYR A 239 25.51 -4.42 7.13
N LYS A 240 25.74 -4.66 8.41
CA LYS A 240 24.96 -4.07 9.51
C LYS A 240 25.26 -2.59 9.64
N ASP A 241 24.20 -1.80 9.73
CA ASP A 241 24.27 -0.35 9.95
C ASP A 241 23.42 0.01 11.17
N ASP A 242 24.10 0.42 12.25
CA ASP A 242 23.49 0.78 13.53
C ASP A 242 23.25 2.30 13.65
N SER A 243 23.42 3.08 12.58
CA SER A 243 23.37 4.54 12.60
C SER A 243 21.95 5.13 12.73
N VAL A 244 20.91 4.32 12.52
CA VAL A 244 19.52 4.75 12.60
C VAL A 244 18.78 3.95 13.65
N ASP A 245 18.19 4.66 14.63
CA ASP A 245 17.27 4.10 15.62
C ASP A 245 15.89 4.70 15.39
N LEU A 246 14.95 3.86 14.94
CA LEU A 246 13.60 4.29 14.57
C LEU A 246 12.60 3.15 14.77
N ASP A 247 11.58 3.38 15.58
CA ASP A 247 10.50 2.41 15.82
C ASP A 247 9.12 3.00 15.47
N LYS A 248 8.67 2.77 14.24
CA LYS A 248 7.32 3.07 13.77
C LYS A 248 6.44 1.81 13.75
N THR A 249 6.81 0.78 14.49
CA THR A 249 6.09 -0.49 14.45
C THR A 249 4.65 -0.34 14.93
N LEU A 250 3.78 -1.06 14.28
CA LEU A 250 2.36 -1.11 14.57
C LEU A 250 2.02 -2.43 15.28
N VAL A 251 1.09 -2.36 16.21
CA VAL A 251 0.46 -3.52 16.83
C VAL A 251 -1.02 -3.50 16.48
N ARG A 252 -1.51 -4.63 16.01
CA ARG A 252 -2.92 -4.78 15.67
C ARG A 252 -3.73 -5.10 16.92
N THR A 253 -4.75 -4.29 17.19
CA THR A 253 -5.71 -4.48 18.28
C THR A 253 -7.16 -4.60 17.78
N ASN A 254 -7.41 -4.20 16.52
CA ASN A 254 -8.70 -4.40 15.85
C ASN A 254 -8.65 -5.72 15.05
N PHE A 255 -9.44 -6.70 15.49
CA PHE A 255 -9.54 -8.02 14.90
C PHE A 255 -10.89 -8.31 14.23
N ASP A 256 -11.68 -7.28 13.93
CA ASP A 256 -12.95 -7.41 13.22
C ASP A 256 -12.79 -8.00 11.81
N LEU A 257 -11.60 -7.82 11.21
CA LEU A 257 -11.20 -8.56 10.02
C LEU A 257 -10.51 -9.87 10.41
N PRO A 258 -10.98 -11.03 9.93
CA PRO A 258 -10.40 -12.33 10.30
C PRO A 258 -9.04 -12.59 9.66
N PHE A 259 -8.69 -11.88 8.58
CA PHE A 259 -7.42 -12.06 7.87
C PHE A 259 -6.22 -11.91 8.82
N ARG A 260 -5.29 -12.86 8.74
CA ARG A 260 -4.03 -12.84 9.49
C ARG A 260 -2.88 -12.85 8.49
N PRO A 261 -2.09 -11.75 8.43
CA PRO A 261 -0.94 -11.70 7.53
C PRO A 261 0.07 -12.81 7.85
N SER A 262 0.65 -13.35 6.80
CA SER A 262 1.71 -14.36 6.87
C SER A 262 2.99 -13.79 7.52
N SER A 263 3.90 -14.67 7.96
CA SER A 263 5.23 -14.26 8.43
C SER A 263 6.04 -13.59 7.31
N TYR A 264 7.01 -12.74 7.67
CA TYR A 264 7.85 -12.05 6.68
C TYR A 264 8.55 -12.96 5.67
N PRO A 265 9.18 -14.09 6.10
CA PRO A 265 9.76 -15.02 5.13
C PRO A 265 8.75 -15.56 4.12
N LYS A 266 7.53 -15.89 4.57
CA LYS A 266 6.46 -16.37 3.69
C LYS A 266 5.99 -15.29 2.73
N GLN A 267 5.76 -14.06 3.21
CA GLN A 267 5.34 -12.94 2.37
C GLN A 267 6.36 -12.63 1.27
N ILE A 268 7.67 -12.65 1.60
CA ILE A 268 8.72 -12.35 0.63
C ILE A 268 8.90 -13.50 -0.37
N ALA A 269 8.81 -14.74 0.08
CA ALA A 269 8.84 -15.89 -0.83
C ALA A 269 7.65 -15.89 -1.81
N ASP A 270 6.43 -15.61 -1.32
CA ASP A 270 5.24 -15.49 -2.18
C ASP A 270 5.39 -14.34 -3.19
N LEU A 271 5.94 -13.21 -2.74
CA LEU A 271 6.20 -12.07 -3.61
C LEU A 271 7.23 -12.39 -4.69
N ALA A 272 8.29 -13.14 -4.33
CA ALA A 272 9.31 -13.57 -5.29
C ALA A 272 8.72 -14.48 -6.37
N CYS A 273 7.89 -15.46 -6.00
CA CYS A 273 7.15 -16.28 -6.95
C CYS A 273 6.27 -15.41 -7.87
N TRP A 274 5.51 -14.47 -7.28
CA TRP A 274 4.69 -13.53 -8.05
C TRP A 274 5.50 -12.74 -9.08
N ILE A 275 6.64 -12.17 -8.67
CA ILE A 275 7.51 -11.41 -9.58
C ILE A 275 8.03 -12.29 -10.72
N GLN A 276 8.39 -13.53 -10.43
CA GLN A 276 8.86 -14.48 -11.44
C GLN A 276 7.75 -14.84 -12.45
N ASP A 277 6.53 -15.06 -11.98
CA ASP A 277 5.39 -15.39 -12.84
C ASP A 277 4.96 -14.19 -13.71
N HIS A 278 5.23 -12.98 -13.23
CA HIS A 278 4.87 -11.71 -13.90
C HIS A 278 6.09 -10.89 -14.36
N LYS A 279 7.22 -11.55 -14.62
CA LYS A 279 8.49 -10.88 -14.97
C LYS A 279 8.39 -9.88 -16.12
N GLN A 280 7.43 -10.06 -17.03
CA GLN A 280 7.16 -9.13 -18.13
C GLN A 280 6.71 -7.74 -17.67
N LEU A 281 6.19 -7.61 -16.45
CA LEU A 281 5.82 -6.33 -15.84
C LEU A 281 7.03 -5.63 -15.18
N TYR A 282 8.08 -6.38 -14.89
CA TYR A 282 9.26 -5.91 -14.15
C TYR A 282 10.58 -6.14 -14.92
N PRO A 283 10.66 -5.71 -16.21
CA PRO A 283 11.83 -6.03 -17.06
C PRO A 283 13.12 -5.38 -16.57
N HIS A 284 13.05 -4.43 -15.65
CA HIS A 284 14.18 -3.73 -15.03
C HIS A 284 14.72 -4.46 -13.79
N TYR A 285 14.11 -5.57 -13.35
CA TYR A 285 14.63 -6.38 -12.26
C TYR A 285 15.54 -7.49 -12.79
N THR A 286 16.74 -7.55 -12.25
CA THR A 286 17.63 -8.69 -12.45
C THR A 286 17.37 -9.67 -11.31
N LEU A 287 16.70 -10.77 -11.63
CA LEU A 287 16.43 -11.86 -10.68
C LEU A 287 17.66 -12.78 -10.64
N GLY A 288 17.95 -13.34 -9.45
CA GLY A 288 19.05 -14.26 -9.23
C GLY A 288 18.72 -15.71 -9.57
#